data_930a20912d0b8f8e85aaf4f84e51b636
#
_entry.id   930a20912d0b8f8e85aaf4f84e51b636
#
_cell.length_a   1.000
_cell.length_b   1.000
_cell.length_c   1.000
_cell.angle_alpha   90.00
_cell.angle_beta   90.00
_cell.angle_gamma   90.00
#
_symmetry.space_group_name_H-M   'P 1'
#
loop_
_entity.id
_entity.type
_entity.pdbx_description
1 polymer ?
#
loop_
_entity_poly.entity_id
_entity_poly.type
_entity_poly.pdbx_seq_one_letter_code
_entity_poly.pdbx_strand_id
1 'polypeptide(L)'
;MLPFLKRKPRVLFLDDDPSMQRLVSTLLKREGYRVDTFLTGRDAMRAMEAKEYDVLLLDLMMPHEGGMTVIRHLRTNKPDLLHRVLVLTGSPQSVIGKVKSEVAGVVQKPFEAPELVGAVRRISEPK
;
A
#
# COMPACT_ATOMS: atom_id res chain seq x y z
N MET A 1 12.78 27.01 -12.10
CA MET A 1 12.17 25.94 -11.27
C MET A 1 13.20 24.88 -10.91
N LEU A 2 13.19 24.47 -9.69
CA LEU A 2 14.21 23.55 -9.22
C LEU A 2 13.63 22.14 -9.20
N PRO A 3 14.09 21.25 -10.08
CA PRO A 3 13.52 19.90 -10.18
C PRO A 3 13.69 19.08 -8.92
N PHE A 4 14.65 19.41 -8.08
CA PHE A 4 14.87 18.68 -6.84
C PHE A 4 13.91 19.08 -5.71
N LEU A 5 13.02 20.05 -5.95
CA LEU A 5 12.03 20.45 -4.96
C LEU A 5 10.75 19.60 -5.07
N LYS A 6 10.88 18.39 -5.53
CA LYS A 6 9.75 17.47 -5.58
C LYS A 6 9.27 17.14 -4.18
N ARG A 7 7.97 17.09 -4.05
CA ARG A 7 7.33 16.61 -2.83
C ARG A 7 7.72 15.13 -2.60
N LYS A 8 7.90 14.77 -1.33
CA LYS A 8 8.12 13.36 -0.98
C LYS A 8 6.89 12.55 -1.34
N PRO A 9 7.04 11.38 -1.96
CA PRO A 9 5.89 10.52 -2.24
C PRO A 9 5.26 10.01 -0.96
N ARG A 10 3.94 9.83 -1.02
CA ARG A 10 3.14 9.38 0.13
C ARG A 10 2.71 7.94 -0.04
N VAL A 11 2.87 7.17 1.02
CA VAL A 11 2.41 5.78 1.09
C VAL A 11 1.34 5.68 2.17
N LEU A 12 0.20 5.11 1.81
CA LEU A 12 -0.80 4.70 2.78
C LEU A 12 -0.51 3.24 3.12
N PHE A 13 -0.42 2.91 4.39
CA PHE A 13 -0.18 1.53 4.82
C PHE A 13 -1.28 1.05 5.75
N LEU A 14 -2.01 0.04 5.30
CA LEU A 14 -3.08 -0.60 6.05
C LEU A 14 -2.63 -1.99 6.53
N ASP A 15 -2.51 -2.17 7.83
CA ASP A 15 -2.16 -3.44 8.45
C ASP A 15 -2.55 -3.34 9.93
N ASP A 16 -3.15 -4.38 10.48
CA ASP A 16 -3.61 -4.36 11.86
C ASP A 16 -2.52 -4.75 12.88
N ASP A 17 -1.33 -5.09 12.41
CA ASP A 17 -0.21 -5.44 13.27
C ASP A 17 0.69 -4.21 13.54
N PRO A 18 0.72 -3.70 14.79
CA PRO A 18 1.55 -2.54 15.11
C PRO A 18 3.04 -2.75 14.87
N SER A 19 3.53 -3.98 15.07
CA SER A 19 4.95 -4.27 14.83
C SER A 19 5.28 -4.16 13.35
N MET A 20 4.40 -4.68 12.49
CA MET A 20 4.58 -4.57 11.05
C MET A 20 4.50 -3.11 10.60
N GLN A 21 3.59 -2.33 11.20
CA GLN A 21 3.49 -0.92 10.89
C GLN A 21 4.79 -0.18 11.21
N ARG A 22 5.39 -0.47 12.37
CA ARG A 22 6.66 0.16 12.74
C ARG A 22 7.79 -0.23 11.80
N LEU A 23 7.88 -1.51 11.49
CA LEU A 23 8.94 -2.01 10.60
C LEU A 23 8.85 -1.36 9.22
N VAL A 24 7.70 -1.46 8.60
CA VAL A 24 7.50 -0.96 7.23
C VAL A 24 7.65 0.56 7.19
N SER A 25 7.07 1.27 8.16
CA SER A 25 7.19 2.73 8.23
C SER A 25 8.65 3.16 8.33
N THR A 26 9.43 2.48 9.18
CA THR A 26 10.85 2.79 9.35
C THR A 26 11.60 2.59 8.05
N LEU A 27 11.36 1.45 7.39
CA LEU A 27 12.03 1.14 6.12
C LEU A 27 11.74 2.20 5.06
N LEU A 28 10.46 2.53 4.90
CA LEU A 28 10.05 3.45 3.85
C LEU A 28 10.45 4.90 4.15
N LYS A 29 10.38 5.32 5.39
CA LYS A 29 10.81 6.67 5.76
C LYS A 29 12.31 6.88 5.51
N ARG A 30 13.11 5.85 5.73
CA ARG A 30 14.55 5.91 5.42
C ARG A 30 14.80 6.12 3.93
N GLU A 31 13.88 5.64 3.09
CA GLU A 31 13.99 5.76 1.64
C GLU A 31 13.35 7.04 1.10
N GLY A 32 12.91 7.94 1.99
CA GLY A 32 12.40 9.24 1.58
C GLY A 32 10.89 9.31 1.40
N TYR A 33 10.14 8.30 1.86
CA TYR A 33 8.69 8.31 1.75
C TYR A 33 8.03 8.90 2.99
N ARG A 34 6.87 9.52 2.78
CA ARG A 34 5.95 9.82 3.87
C ARG A 34 5.02 8.63 4.00
N VAL A 35 4.78 8.18 5.22
CA VAL A 35 3.96 6.99 5.46
C VAL A 35 2.87 7.34 6.46
N ASP A 36 1.63 7.12 6.05
CA ASP A 36 0.47 7.20 6.94
C ASP A 36 -0.02 5.78 7.19
N THR A 37 -0.15 5.41 8.45
CA THR A 37 -0.54 4.04 8.82
C THR A 37 -1.96 4.01 9.36
N PHE A 38 -2.67 2.93 9.03
CA PHE A 38 -4.05 2.74 9.44
C PHE A 38 -4.27 1.31 9.93
N LEU A 39 -5.12 1.16 10.93
CA LEU A 39 -5.45 -0.14 11.51
C LEU A 39 -6.72 -0.73 10.92
N THR A 40 -7.54 0.09 10.28
CA THR A 40 -8.82 -0.35 9.70
C THR A 40 -8.98 0.15 8.28
N GLY A 41 -9.70 -0.63 7.47
CA GLY A 41 -10.00 -0.21 6.10
C GLY A 41 -10.82 1.06 6.04
N ARG A 42 -11.71 1.26 7.00
CA ARG A 42 -12.53 2.48 7.07
C ARG A 42 -11.67 3.72 7.16
N ASP A 43 -10.71 3.71 8.09
CA ASP A 43 -9.83 4.86 8.27
C ASP A 43 -8.94 5.08 7.05
N ALA A 44 -8.48 4.00 6.43
CA ALA A 44 -7.69 4.10 5.21
C ALA A 44 -8.52 4.74 4.08
N MET A 45 -9.78 4.33 3.92
CA MET A 45 -10.64 4.87 2.88
C MET A 45 -10.95 6.35 3.10
N ARG A 46 -11.13 6.76 4.35
CA ARG A 46 -11.29 8.18 4.68
C ARG A 46 -10.07 9.00 4.31
N ALA A 47 -8.89 8.45 4.60
CA ALA A 47 -7.64 9.13 4.26
C ALA A 47 -7.51 9.33 2.76
N MET A 48 -7.91 8.33 1.97
CA MET A 48 -7.86 8.43 0.52
C MET A 48 -8.78 9.49 -0.05
N GLU A 49 -9.85 9.84 0.65
CA GLU A 49 -10.72 10.92 0.23
C GLU A 49 -10.10 12.29 0.51
N ALA A 50 -9.28 12.37 1.57
CA ALA A 50 -8.70 13.65 2.01
C ALA A 50 -7.34 13.95 1.38
N LYS A 51 -6.59 12.92 0.99
CA LYS A 51 -5.24 13.09 0.47
C LYS A 51 -5.00 12.15 -0.71
N GLU A 52 -4.08 12.56 -1.58
CA GLU A 52 -3.60 11.68 -2.64
C GLU A 52 -2.40 10.88 -2.13
N TYR A 53 -2.38 9.61 -2.46
CA TYR A 53 -1.29 8.71 -2.16
C TYR A 53 -0.68 8.16 -3.44
N ASP A 54 0.64 8.06 -3.45
CA ASP A 54 1.36 7.50 -4.58
C ASP A 54 1.33 5.98 -4.57
N VAL A 55 1.29 5.39 -3.37
CA VAL A 55 1.23 3.94 -3.18
C VAL A 55 0.22 3.63 -2.09
N LEU A 56 -0.60 2.63 -2.35
CA LEU A 56 -1.57 2.08 -1.39
C LEU A 56 -1.09 0.69 -1.02
N LEU A 57 -0.45 0.57 0.14
CA LEU A 57 0.12 -0.69 0.62
C LEU A 57 -0.89 -1.35 1.55
N LEU A 58 -1.45 -2.48 1.14
CA LEU A 58 -2.60 -3.08 1.80
C LEU A 58 -2.35 -4.54 2.19
N ASP A 59 -2.65 -4.89 3.46
CA ASP A 59 -2.75 -6.28 3.88
C ASP A 59 -4.15 -6.78 3.53
N LEU A 60 -4.24 -7.94 2.89
CA LEU A 60 -5.53 -8.50 2.46
C LEU A 60 -6.32 -9.12 3.60
N MET A 61 -5.63 -9.83 4.50
CA MET A 61 -6.30 -10.64 5.52
C MET A 61 -6.25 -9.95 6.87
N MET A 62 -7.28 -9.18 7.12
CA MET A 62 -7.48 -8.54 8.42
C MET A 62 -8.89 -8.86 8.90
N PRO A 63 -9.10 -8.94 10.21
CA PRO A 63 -10.46 -9.01 10.74
C PRO A 63 -11.26 -7.80 10.24
N HIS A 64 -12.50 -8.03 9.87
CA HIS A 64 -13.41 -6.97 9.43
C HIS A 64 -12.94 -6.28 8.15
N GLU A 65 -12.69 -5.00 8.18
CA GLU A 65 -12.38 -4.19 6.99
C GLU A 65 -10.88 -4.12 6.73
N GLY A 66 -10.39 -5.03 5.91
CA GLY A 66 -8.99 -5.07 5.51
C GLY A 66 -8.78 -4.66 4.06
N GLY A 67 -7.64 -5.09 3.52
CA GLY A 67 -7.26 -4.75 2.16
C GLY A 67 -8.23 -5.21 1.10
N MET A 68 -8.88 -6.37 1.30
CA MET A 68 -9.89 -6.84 0.34
C MET A 68 -11.06 -5.89 0.24
N THR A 69 -11.50 -5.35 1.38
CA THR A 69 -12.59 -4.38 1.41
C THR A 69 -12.19 -3.11 0.67
N VAL A 70 -10.97 -2.64 0.90
CA VAL A 70 -10.45 -1.45 0.23
C VAL A 70 -10.36 -1.67 -1.28
N ILE A 71 -9.86 -2.84 -1.71
CA ILE A 71 -9.75 -3.15 -3.15
C ILE A 71 -11.12 -3.19 -3.80
N ARG A 72 -12.12 -3.79 -3.15
CA ARG A 72 -13.49 -3.79 -3.68
C ARG A 72 -14.04 -2.38 -3.81
N HIS A 73 -13.79 -1.54 -2.82
CA HIS A 73 -14.22 -0.14 -2.85
C HIS A 73 -13.58 0.60 -4.03
N LEU A 74 -12.27 0.40 -4.23
CA LEU A 74 -11.56 1.04 -5.34
C LEU A 74 -12.06 0.55 -6.69
N ARG A 75 -12.30 -0.75 -6.80
CA ARG A 75 -12.80 -1.35 -8.05
C ARG A 75 -14.10 -0.70 -8.49
N THR A 76 -14.98 -0.42 -7.54
CA THR A 76 -16.29 0.16 -7.81
C THR A 76 -16.24 1.67 -8.03
N ASN A 77 -15.47 2.37 -7.21
CA ASN A 77 -15.54 3.84 -7.14
C ASN A 77 -14.35 4.56 -7.75
N LYS A 78 -13.16 3.97 -7.70
CA LYS A 78 -11.93 4.62 -8.17
C LYS A 78 -10.99 3.57 -8.79
N PRO A 79 -11.40 2.92 -9.89
CA PRO A 79 -10.60 1.83 -10.45
C PRO A 79 -9.20 2.24 -10.90
N ASP A 80 -9.00 3.51 -11.24
CA ASP A 80 -7.68 3.99 -11.63
C ASP A 80 -6.66 3.87 -10.52
N LEU A 81 -7.10 3.90 -9.26
CA LEU A 81 -6.18 3.77 -8.13
C LEU A 81 -5.67 2.35 -7.91
N LEU A 82 -6.29 1.35 -8.56
CA LEU A 82 -5.79 -0.03 -8.45
C LEU A 82 -4.35 -0.16 -8.95
N HIS A 83 -3.93 0.69 -9.86
CA HIS A 83 -2.53 0.71 -10.34
C HIS A 83 -1.54 1.20 -9.29
N ARG A 84 -2.03 1.73 -8.18
CA ARG A 84 -1.19 2.19 -7.08
C ARG A 84 -1.20 1.22 -5.91
N VAL A 85 -1.96 0.13 -6.01
CA VAL A 85 -2.10 -0.83 -4.91
C VAL A 85 -0.95 -1.83 -4.93
N LEU A 86 -0.27 -1.94 -3.80
CA LEU A 86 0.72 -2.98 -3.54
C LEU A 86 0.18 -3.80 -2.37
N VAL A 87 -0.03 -5.09 -2.60
CA VAL A 87 -0.50 -6.00 -1.56
C VAL A 87 0.70 -6.51 -0.76
N LEU A 88 0.62 -6.41 0.58
CA LEU A 88 1.64 -6.95 1.48
C LEU A 88 0.95 -7.90 2.44
N THR A 89 1.09 -9.21 2.22
CA THR A 89 0.25 -10.16 2.95
C THR A 89 0.87 -11.53 3.09
N GLY A 90 0.45 -12.23 4.16
CA GLY A 90 0.74 -13.66 4.33
C GLY A 90 -0.39 -14.55 3.84
N SER A 91 -1.34 -14.00 3.11
CA SER A 91 -2.51 -14.74 2.63
C SER A 91 -2.15 -15.90 1.71
N PRO A 92 -2.98 -16.95 1.65
CA PRO A 92 -2.76 -18.05 0.71
C PRO A 92 -2.78 -17.59 -0.74
N GLN A 93 -2.09 -18.32 -1.60
CA GLN A 93 -2.05 -18.03 -3.02
C GLN A 93 -3.43 -17.96 -3.66
N SER A 94 -4.36 -18.75 -3.18
CA SER A 94 -5.73 -18.73 -3.70
C SER A 94 -6.41 -17.37 -3.49
N VAL A 95 -6.09 -16.70 -2.39
CA VAL A 95 -6.63 -15.36 -2.11
C VAL A 95 -5.89 -14.31 -2.94
N ILE A 96 -4.57 -14.40 -3.00
CA ILE A 96 -3.73 -13.49 -3.78
C ILE A 96 -4.11 -13.54 -5.26
N GLY A 97 -4.36 -14.73 -5.78
CA GLY A 97 -4.73 -14.91 -7.19
C GLY A 97 -5.97 -14.15 -7.62
N LYS A 98 -6.89 -13.87 -6.67
CA LYS A 98 -8.12 -13.15 -6.97
C LYS A 98 -7.88 -11.67 -7.28
N VAL A 99 -6.79 -11.11 -6.80
CA VAL A 99 -6.52 -9.68 -6.95
C VAL A 99 -5.26 -9.38 -7.75
N LYS A 100 -4.41 -10.37 -7.94
CA LYS A 100 -3.07 -10.18 -8.54
C LYS A 100 -3.10 -9.46 -9.87
N SER A 101 -4.08 -9.75 -10.71
CA SER A 101 -4.18 -9.14 -12.04
C SER A 101 -4.71 -7.71 -12.01
N GLU A 102 -5.30 -7.28 -10.89
CA GLU A 102 -5.92 -5.97 -10.78
C GLU A 102 -5.00 -4.92 -10.16
N VAL A 103 -4.02 -5.35 -9.37
CA VAL A 103 -3.18 -4.45 -8.58
C VAL A 103 -1.80 -4.30 -9.20
N ALA A 104 -1.04 -3.34 -8.70
CA ALA A 104 0.30 -3.05 -9.22
C ALA A 104 1.31 -4.12 -8.83
N GLY A 105 1.16 -4.75 -7.68
CA GLY A 105 2.09 -5.79 -7.26
C GLY A 105 1.67 -6.47 -5.97
N VAL A 106 2.39 -7.53 -5.64
CA VAL A 106 2.17 -8.32 -4.43
C VAL A 106 3.52 -8.65 -3.81
N VAL A 107 3.64 -8.40 -2.51
CA VAL A 107 4.80 -8.82 -1.72
C VAL A 107 4.29 -9.73 -0.61
N GLN A 108 4.82 -10.94 -0.54
CA GLN A 108 4.39 -11.90 0.47
C GLN A 108 5.23 -11.80 1.74
N LYS A 109 4.56 -11.95 2.88
CA LYS A 109 5.23 -12.07 4.18
C LYS A 109 5.68 -13.51 4.39
N PRO A 110 6.88 -13.75 4.92
CA PRO A 110 7.92 -12.78 5.25
C PRO A 110 8.63 -12.26 4.00
N PHE A 111 9.11 -11.03 4.05
CA PHE A 111 9.77 -10.39 2.93
C PHE A 111 11.15 -9.86 3.34
N GLU A 112 12.01 -9.63 2.34
CA GLU A 112 13.27 -8.93 2.55
C GLU A 112 13.06 -7.44 2.31
N ALA A 113 13.76 -6.59 3.07
CA ALA A 113 13.60 -5.15 2.96
C ALA A 113 13.78 -4.63 1.51
N PRO A 114 14.81 -5.05 0.76
CA PRO A 114 14.96 -4.59 -0.63
C PRO A 114 13.79 -4.96 -1.53
N GLU A 115 13.14 -6.09 -1.27
CA GLU A 115 11.97 -6.51 -2.04
C GLU A 115 10.82 -5.54 -1.86
N LEU A 116 10.52 -5.19 -0.62
CA LEU A 116 9.44 -4.25 -0.33
C LEU A 116 9.76 -2.85 -0.86
N VAL A 117 10.95 -2.36 -0.58
CA VAL A 117 11.37 -1.03 -1.02
C VAL A 117 11.35 -0.95 -2.54
N GLY A 118 11.85 -1.98 -3.22
CA GLY A 118 11.86 -2.02 -4.68
C GLY A 118 10.48 -1.99 -5.28
N ALA A 119 9.53 -2.73 -4.68
CA ALA A 119 8.15 -2.76 -5.15
C ALA A 119 7.47 -1.40 -4.98
N VAL A 120 7.66 -0.77 -3.83
CA VAL A 120 7.11 0.58 -3.57
C VAL A 120 7.70 1.59 -4.57
N ARG A 121 9.01 1.49 -4.81
CA ARG A 121 9.69 2.42 -5.71
C ARG A 121 9.16 2.30 -7.14
N ARG A 122 8.96 1.09 -7.63
CA ARG A 122 8.43 0.88 -8.99
C ARG A 122 7.06 1.53 -9.18
N ILE A 123 6.24 1.53 -8.16
CA ILE A 123 4.89 2.11 -8.23
C ILE A 123 4.94 3.63 -8.10
N SER A 124 5.78 4.14 -7.22
CA SER A 124 5.81 5.56 -6.87
C SER A 124 6.61 6.41 -7.86
N GLU A 125 7.55 5.83 -8.59
CA GLU A 125 8.38 6.60 -9.51
C GLU A 125 7.66 6.79 -10.85
N PRO A 126 7.67 8.01 -11.38
CA PRO A 126 7.12 8.25 -12.71
C PRO A 126 7.98 7.55 -13.76
N LYS A 127 7.33 7.07 -14.79
CA LYS A 127 8.02 6.43 -15.93
C LYS A 127 8.57 7.46 -16.88
#